data_4736cbab98ddc71a862b38107a282f96
#
_entry.id   4736cbab98ddc71a862b38107a282f96
#
_cell.length_a   1.000
_cell.length_b   1.000
_cell.length_c   1.000
_cell.angle_alpha   90.00
_cell.angle_beta   90.00
_cell.angle_gamma   90.00
#
_symmetry.space_group_name_H-M   'P 1'
#
loop_
_entity.id
_entity.type
_entity.pdbx_description
1 polymer ?
#
loop_
_entity_poly.entity_id
_entity_poly.type
_entity_poly.pdbx_seq_one_letter_code
_entity_poly.pdbx_strand_id
1 'polypeptide(L)'
;TVAIARNGIRGLMPEGVRLASGPGCPVCVTSNHDIDKVIALARVPEVTIATFGDMTRVPGSTSSLLAEQAAGRSVEIVYSPLDALRLAQENPDRQIVFVGVGFETTTPLVAMAIKRARAMDLANFTVYGAHKNMPGALEVIINDPALKLDALILPGHVSTIIGAEPYRFLAEKYGIPGVITGFEPVDVLQGIAMIMRQLHEGRADIEIAYARGVMPEGNPVALAAIDEVFETCAATWRGLGEIPGSGYRIRDEFAEFDAMRRFQPDVEEVREHKGCRCGDVLRGIMAPSECPLFRKVCTPENPVGPCMVSSEGSCAAYYRYY
;
A
#
# COMPACT_ATOMS: atom_id res chain seq x y z
N THR A 1 -11.15 6.05 -0.73
CA THR A 1 -11.51 7.00 0.36
C THR A 1 -11.51 8.44 -0.13
N VAL A 2 -10.44 8.88 -0.81
CA VAL A 2 -10.30 10.29 -1.28
C VAL A 2 -11.41 10.67 -2.25
N ALA A 3 -11.70 9.87 -3.27
CA ALA A 3 -12.78 10.14 -4.21
C ALA A 3 -14.15 10.25 -3.51
N ILE A 4 -14.42 9.37 -2.55
CA ILE A 4 -15.64 9.39 -1.73
C ILE A 4 -15.73 10.68 -0.91
N ALA A 5 -14.62 11.08 -0.26
CA ALA A 5 -14.59 12.29 0.57
C ALA A 5 -14.71 13.57 -0.27
N ARG A 6 -13.86 13.70 -1.30
CA ARG A 6 -13.79 14.88 -2.18
C ARG A 6 -15.12 15.20 -2.86
N ASN A 7 -15.88 14.17 -3.24
CA ASN A 7 -17.13 14.31 -3.98
C ASN A 7 -18.37 14.18 -3.09
N GLY A 8 -18.22 14.17 -1.77
CA GLY A 8 -19.34 14.14 -0.84
C GLY A 8 -20.21 12.88 -0.90
N ILE A 9 -19.70 11.78 -1.44
CA ILE A 9 -20.49 10.54 -1.70
C ILE A 9 -21.11 9.98 -0.42
N ARG A 10 -20.46 10.14 0.76
CA ARG A 10 -21.05 9.72 2.04
C ARG A 10 -22.39 10.39 2.34
N GLY A 11 -22.53 11.67 1.97
CA GLY A 11 -23.77 12.42 2.16
C GLY A 11 -24.91 12.02 1.23
N LEU A 12 -24.60 11.23 0.19
CA LEU A 12 -25.61 10.69 -0.75
C LEU A 12 -26.14 9.33 -0.31
N MET A 13 -25.54 8.72 0.73
CA MET A 13 -25.96 7.39 1.18
C MET A 13 -27.29 7.46 1.91
N PRO A 14 -28.20 6.51 1.65
CA PRO A 14 -29.44 6.40 2.39
C PRO A 14 -29.17 6.05 3.85
N GLU A 15 -30.18 6.31 4.70
CA GLU A 15 -30.13 5.92 6.11
C GLU A 15 -29.82 4.41 6.25
N GLY A 16 -28.94 4.07 7.18
CA GLY A 16 -28.48 2.70 7.42
C GLY A 16 -27.27 2.26 6.57
N VAL A 17 -26.86 3.03 5.54
CA VAL A 17 -25.67 2.72 4.75
C VAL A 17 -24.45 3.51 5.24
N ARG A 18 -23.45 2.78 5.77
CA ARG A 18 -22.18 3.36 6.25
C ARG A 18 -21.02 2.91 5.35
N LEU A 19 -20.26 3.88 4.84
CA LEU A 19 -19.02 3.61 4.12
C LEU A 19 -17.84 3.67 5.09
N ALA A 20 -17.21 2.54 5.38
CA ALA A 20 -15.98 2.46 6.16
C ALA A 20 -14.75 2.57 5.26
N SER A 21 -13.62 3.02 5.81
CA SER A 21 -12.34 2.99 5.12
C SER A 21 -11.68 1.63 5.33
N GLY A 22 -10.88 1.19 4.34
CA GLY A 22 -10.07 -0.02 4.41
C GLY A 22 -8.59 0.26 4.16
N PRO A 23 -7.73 -0.76 4.13
CA PRO A 23 -6.29 -0.65 4.00
C PRO A 23 -5.82 -0.44 2.55
N GLY A 24 -6.50 0.43 1.80
CA GLY A 24 -6.27 0.67 0.37
C GLY A 24 -5.11 1.62 0.02
N CYS A 25 -4.39 2.14 1.01
CA CYS A 25 -3.24 3.02 0.78
C CYS A 25 -1.94 2.28 1.16
N PRO A 26 -1.03 2.02 0.22
CA PRO A 26 0.19 1.24 0.49
C PRO A 26 1.12 1.91 1.49
N VAL A 27 1.26 3.23 1.44
CA VAL A 27 2.04 4.01 2.42
C VAL A 27 1.46 3.85 3.83
N CYS A 28 0.12 3.88 3.94
CA CYS A 28 -0.57 3.81 5.22
C CYS A 28 -0.41 2.45 5.92
N VAL A 29 -0.33 1.37 5.15
CA VAL A 29 -0.21 0.00 5.67
C VAL A 29 1.23 -0.47 5.86
N THR A 30 2.20 0.31 5.39
CA THR A 30 3.62 0.01 5.64
C THR A 30 3.93 0.10 7.12
N SER A 31 4.52 -0.96 7.67
CA SER A 31 4.80 -1.07 9.11
C SER A 31 5.91 -0.11 9.56
N ASN A 32 5.95 0.23 10.84
CA ASN A 32 7.08 0.99 11.40
C ASN A 32 8.39 0.23 11.18
N HIS A 33 8.37 -1.09 11.31
CA HIS A 33 9.55 -1.91 11.07
C HIS A 33 10.12 -1.76 9.65
N ASP A 34 9.23 -1.69 8.64
CA ASP A 34 9.66 -1.44 7.26
C ASP A 34 10.26 -0.03 7.12
N ILE A 35 9.65 0.98 7.75
CA ILE A 35 10.17 2.35 7.73
C ILE A 35 11.53 2.44 8.43
N ASP A 36 11.69 1.80 9.58
CA ASP A 36 12.96 1.79 10.34
C ASP A 36 14.07 1.08 9.58
N LYS A 37 13.77 0.02 8.82
CA LYS A 37 14.73 -0.62 7.90
C LYS A 37 15.18 0.33 6.79
N VAL A 38 14.25 1.08 6.21
CA VAL A 38 14.57 2.08 5.17
C VAL A 38 15.45 3.20 5.75
N ILE A 39 15.14 3.66 6.98
CA ILE A 39 15.96 4.65 7.70
C ILE A 39 17.37 4.09 7.99
N ALA A 40 17.46 2.83 8.42
CA ALA A 40 18.74 2.17 8.67
C ALA A 40 19.57 2.05 7.39
N LEU A 41 18.96 1.73 6.24
CA LEU A 41 19.61 1.75 4.93
C LEU A 41 20.10 3.15 4.55
N ALA A 42 19.34 4.20 4.82
CA ALA A 42 19.73 5.59 4.55
C ALA A 42 20.95 6.03 5.37
N ARG A 43 21.20 5.40 6.51
CA ARG A 43 22.35 5.68 7.39
C ARG A 43 23.65 5.01 6.92
N VAL A 44 23.60 4.06 5.99
CA VAL A 44 24.78 3.46 5.36
C VAL A 44 25.46 4.50 4.48
N PRO A 45 26.75 4.81 4.68
CA PRO A 45 27.41 5.99 4.08
C PRO A 45 27.38 6.05 2.54
N GLU A 46 27.54 4.90 1.88
CA GLU A 46 27.56 4.79 0.41
C GLU A 46 26.18 4.73 -0.22
N VAL A 47 25.11 4.60 0.58
CA VAL A 47 23.75 4.41 0.08
C VAL A 47 23.08 5.74 -0.24
N THR A 48 22.42 5.77 -1.39
CA THR A 48 21.42 6.79 -1.76
C THR A 48 20.06 6.10 -1.82
N ILE A 49 19.13 6.56 -1.00
CA ILE A 49 17.74 6.08 -1.03
C ILE A 49 17.01 6.77 -2.18
N ALA A 50 16.42 5.98 -3.07
CA ALA A 50 15.50 6.47 -4.11
C ALA A 50 14.06 6.06 -3.73
N THR A 51 13.16 7.02 -3.53
CA THR A 51 11.81 6.74 -3.02
C THR A 51 10.77 7.72 -3.56
N PHE A 52 9.49 7.36 -3.39
CA PHE A 52 8.38 8.27 -3.69
C PHE A 52 8.26 9.37 -2.62
N GLY A 53 7.82 10.55 -3.03
CA GLY A 53 7.80 11.75 -2.19
C GLY A 53 7.06 11.58 -0.86
N ASP A 54 5.91 10.91 -0.84
CA ASP A 54 5.15 10.66 0.40
C ASP A 54 5.98 9.88 1.44
N MET A 55 6.79 8.93 0.99
CA MET A 55 7.62 8.10 1.87
C MET A 55 8.64 8.88 2.67
N THR A 56 9.12 10.02 2.15
CA THR A 56 10.14 10.84 2.86
C THR A 56 9.64 11.38 4.19
N ARG A 57 8.34 11.63 4.30
CA ARG A 57 7.71 12.23 5.49
C ARG A 57 7.08 11.21 6.44
N VAL A 58 7.05 9.92 6.09
CA VAL A 58 6.48 8.89 6.96
C VAL A 58 7.36 8.75 8.20
N PRO A 59 6.79 8.94 9.41
CA PRO A 59 7.57 8.76 10.63
C PRO A 59 7.84 7.29 10.90
N GLY A 60 9.11 6.95 11.14
CA GLY A 60 9.54 5.72 11.76
C GLY A 60 9.51 5.83 13.29
N SER A 61 10.24 4.96 13.98
CA SER A 61 10.29 4.92 15.44
C SER A 61 10.98 6.14 16.06
N THR A 62 12.05 6.64 15.45
CA THR A 62 12.85 7.75 15.99
C THR A 62 13.15 8.83 14.96
N SER A 63 12.98 8.58 13.67
CA SER A 63 13.35 9.48 12.58
C SER A 63 12.38 9.35 11.39
N SER A 64 12.70 10.06 10.31
CA SER A 64 12.08 9.90 8.98
C SER A 64 13.13 10.12 7.90
N LEU A 65 12.88 9.69 6.67
CA LEU A 65 13.82 9.96 5.57
C LEU A 65 14.07 11.45 5.36
N LEU A 66 13.07 12.30 5.60
CA LEU A 66 13.23 13.77 5.54
C LEU A 66 14.21 14.28 6.62
N ALA A 67 14.11 13.74 7.84
CA ALA A 67 15.04 14.07 8.92
C ALA A 67 16.45 13.55 8.64
N GLU A 68 16.58 12.35 8.10
CA GLU A 68 17.87 11.78 7.67
C GLU A 68 18.50 12.61 6.54
N GLN A 69 17.70 13.09 5.58
CA GLN A 69 18.16 13.98 4.52
C GLN A 69 18.65 15.32 5.10
N ALA A 70 17.94 15.90 6.06
CA ALA A 70 18.36 17.11 6.77
C ALA A 70 19.66 16.89 7.58
N ALA A 71 19.92 15.65 8.03
CA ALA A 71 21.16 15.24 8.69
C ALA A 71 22.31 14.90 7.70
N GLY A 72 22.12 15.16 6.40
CA GLY A 72 23.13 14.98 5.36
C GLY A 72 23.16 13.59 4.70
N ARG A 73 22.14 12.75 4.92
CA ARG A 73 22.00 11.47 4.21
C ARG A 73 21.46 11.68 2.80
N SER A 74 21.83 10.81 1.87
CA SER A 74 21.43 10.92 0.47
C SER A 74 20.05 10.29 0.26
N VAL A 75 19.04 11.11 -0.02
CA VAL A 75 17.67 10.70 -0.32
C VAL A 75 17.18 11.45 -1.56
N GLU A 76 16.79 10.70 -2.58
CA GLU A 76 16.32 11.20 -3.87
C GLU A 76 14.84 10.83 -4.08
N ILE A 77 14.05 11.82 -4.49
CA ILE A 77 12.65 11.60 -4.85
C ILE A 77 12.58 11.20 -6.31
N VAL A 78 11.98 10.03 -6.54
CA VAL A 78 11.76 9.48 -7.88
C VAL A 78 10.28 9.22 -8.12
N TYR A 79 9.88 9.13 -9.38
CA TYR A 79 8.49 8.89 -9.79
C TYR A 79 8.27 7.49 -10.35
N SER A 80 9.36 6.77 -10.58
CA SER A 80 9.31 5.36 -11.01
C SER A 80 10.58 4.61 -10.60
N PRO A 81 10.56 3.27 -10.51
CA PRO A 81 11.78 2.48 -10.31
C PRO A 81 12.77 2.61 -11.47
N LEU A 82 12.31 3.01 -12.66
CA LEU A 82 13.19 3.29 -13.81
C LEU A 82 14.02 4.57 -13.63
N ASP A 83 13.51 5.56 -12.89
CA ASP A 83 14.28 6.74 -12.50
C ASP A 83 15.43 6.35 -11.55
N ALA A 84 15.17 5.43 -10.63
CA ALA A 84 16.21 4.90 -9.74
C ALA A 84 17.27 4.09 -10.51
N LEU A 85 16.89 3.36 -11.56
CA LEU A 85 17.85 2.73 -12.46
C LEU A 85 18.75 3.74 -13.18
N ARG A 86 18.15 4.82 -13.72
CA ARG A 86 18.90 5.90 -14.35
C ARG A 86 19.86 6.55 -13.36
N LEU A 87 19.39 6.79 -12.13
CA LEU A 87 20.22 7.33 -11.05
C LEU A 87 21.44 6.43 -10.77
N ALA A 88 21.25 5.10 -10.78
CA ALA A 88 22.35 4.15 -10.61
C ALA A 88 23.38 4.21 -11.77
N GLN A 89 22.91 4.35 -13.01
CA GLN A 89 23.78 4.50 -14.18
C GLN A 89 24.60 5.79 -14.15
N GLU A 90 23.97 6.90 -13.73
CA GLU A 90 24.59 8.22 -13.67
C GLU A 90 25.58 8.38 -12.49
N ASN A 91 25.47 7.50 -11.46
CA ASN A 91 26.26 7.56 -10.24
C ASN A 91 26.91 6.19 -9.91
N PRO A 92 27.87 5.72 -10.70
CA PRO A 92 28.46 4.38 -10.53
C PRO A 92 29.18 4.19 -9.17
N ASP A 93 29.63 5.26 -8.54
CA ASP A 93 30.30 5.24 -7.24
C ASP A 93 29.35 5.21 -6.05
N ARG A 94 28.03 5.27 -6.27
CA ARG A 94 27.00 5.25 -5.23
C ARG A 94 26.16 3.98 -5.31
N GLN A 95 25.70 3.53 -4.16
CA GLN A 95 24.77 2.40 -4.06
C GLN A 95 23.33 2.92 -4.03
N ILE A 96 22.54 2.66 -5.06
CA ILE A 96 21.17 3.14 -5.15
C ILE A 96 20.23 2.06 -4.59
N VAL A 97 19.49 2.42 -3.56
CA VAL A 97 18.43 1.59 -2.95
C VAL A 97 17.08 2.16 -3.30
N PHE A 98 16.35 1.49 -4.17
CA PHE A 98 14.96 1.85 -4.45
C PHE A 98 14.04 1.29 -3.37
N VAL A 99 13.19 2.14 -2.79
CA VAL A 99 12.20 1.74 -1.79
C VAL A 99 10.91 1.33 -2.50
N GLY A 100 10.72 0.03 -2.67
CA GLY A 100 9.56 -0.56 -3.32
C GLY A 100 8.37 -0.70 -2.37
N VAL A 101 7.58 0.36 -2.22
CA VAL A 101 6.31 0.37 -1.48
C VAL A 101 5.15 0.41 -2.46
N GLY A 102 4.20 -0.50 -2.30
CA GLY A 102 3.05 -0.59 -3.19
C GLY A 102 2.23 -1.84 -2.98
N PHE A 103 1.19 -1.95 -3.79
CA PHE A 103 0.42 -3.17 -4.00
C PHE A 103 0.79 -3.81 -5.34
N GLU A 104 -0.04 -4.72 -5.83
CA GLU A 104 0.16 -5.39 -7.11
C GLU A 104 0.26 -4.41 -8.29
N THR A 105 -0.26 -3.20 -8.17
CA THR A 105 -0.16 -2.15 -9.20
C THR A 105 1.27 -1.71 -9.51
N THR A 106 2.16 -1.71 -8.51
CA THR A 106 3.54 -1.21 -8.64
C THR A 106 4.56 -2.33 -8.74
N THR A 107 4.25 -3.50 -8.19
CA THR A 107 5.15 -4.67 -8.14
C THR A 107 5.68 -5.10 -9.52
N PRO A 108 4.86 -5.14 -10.61
CA PRO A 108 5.36 -5.52 -11.95
C PRO A 108 6.45 -4.60 -12.47
N LEU A 109 6.31 -3.30 -12.26
CA LEU A 109 7.31 -2.33 -12.74
C LEU A 109 8.63 -2.44 -11.96
N VAL A 110 8.57 -2.78 -10.67
CA VAL A 110 9.77 -3.06 -9.87
C VAL A 110 10.42 -4.36 -10.31
N ALA A 111 9.65 -5.40 -10.62
CA ALA A 111 10.16 -6.64 -11.21
C ALA A 111 10.91 -6.36 -12.54
N MET A 112 10.31 -5.57 -13.40
CA MET A 112 10.94 -5.17 -14.67
C MET A 112 12.21 -4.34 -14.45
N ALA A 113 12.25 -3.47 -13.44
CA ALA A 113 13.45 -2.70 -13.10
C ALA A 113 14.60 -3.61 -12.65
N ILE A 114 14.32 -4.62 -11.81
CA ILE A 114 15.30 -5.62 -11.37
C ILE A 114 15.82 -6.42 -12.58
N LYS A 115 14.95 -6.92 -13.45
CA LYS A 115 15.33 -7.62 -14.67
C LYS A 115 16.20 -6.76 -15.58
N ARG A 116 15.84 -5.49 -15.73
CA ARG A 116 16.61 -4.54 -16.54
C ARG A 116 17.97 -4.23 -15.91
N ALA A 117 18.04 -4.07 -14.58
CA ALA A 117 19.30 -3.89 -13.86
C ALA A 117 20.27 -5.05 -14.12
N ARG A 118 19.76 -6.30 -14.04
CA ARG A 118 20.52 -7.50 -14.37
C ARG A 118 21.00 -7.51 -15.82
N ALA A 119 20.14 -7.21 -16.78
CA ALA A 119 20.49 -7.18 -18.21
C ALA A 119 21.53 -6.10 -18.54
N MET A 120 21.67 -5.09 -17.70
CA MET A 120 22.62 -3.97 -17.84
C MET A 120 23.86 -4.12 -16.96
N ASP A 121 24.00 -5.23 -16.24
CA ASP A 121 25.09 -5.49 -15.26
C ASP A 121 25.25 -4.35 -14.22
N LEU A 122 24.12 -3.73 -13.81
CA LEU A 122 24.12 -2.67 -12.81
C LEU A 122 24.31 -3.22 -11.41
N ALA A 123 25.56 -3.32 -10.98
CA ALA A 123 25.90 -3.84 -9.67
C ALA A 123 25.56 -2.90 -8.49
N ASN A 124 25.28 -1.62 -8.75
CA ASN A 124 25.02 -0.60 -7.75
C ASN A 124 23.53 -0.25 -7.57
N PHE A 125 22.62 -1.05 -8.12
CA PHE A 125 21.16 -0.92 -7.93
C PHE A 125 20.64 -2.06 -7.05
N THR A 126 19.85 -1.72 -6.05
CA THR A 126 19.12 -2.68 -5.19
C THR A 126 17.72 -2.17 -4.86
N VAL A 127 16.90 -3.08 -4.35
CA VAL A 127 15.51 -2.78 -3.96
C VAL A 127 15.29 -3.20 -2.52
N TYR A 128 14.74 -2.31 -1.72
CA TYR A 128 14.06 -2.68 -0.48
C TYR A 128 12.60 -2.99 -0.80
N GLY A 129 12.21 -4.26 -0.78
CA GLY A 129 10.86 -4.71 -1.10
C GLY A 129 9.93 -4.68 0.12
N ALA A 130 8.97 -3.76 0.12
CA ALA A 130 7.89 -3.67 1.11
C ALA A 130 6.50 -3.79 0.45
N HIS A 131 6.44 -4.38 -0.73
CA HIS A 131 5.19 -4.60 -1.46
C HIS A 131 4.28 -5.56 -0.69
N LYS A 132 2.99 -5.30 -0.78
CA LYS A 132 1.93 -6.08 -0.15
C LYS A 132 0.94 -6.55 -1.20
N ASN A 133 0.25 -7.68 -0.94
CA ASN A 133 -0.85 -8.12 -1.78
C ASN A 133 -2.19 -7.99 -1.06
N MET A 134 -3.20 -7.59 -1.81
CA MET A 134 -4.50 -7.21 -1.25
C MET A 134 -5.34 -8.40 -0.76
N PRO A 135 -5.43 -9.54 -1.44
CA PRO A 135 -6.33 -10.63 -1.03
C PRO A 135 -6.08 -11.14 0.39
N GLY A 136 -4.82 -11.34 0.80
CA GLY A 136 -4.48 -11.80 2.15
C GLY A 136 -4.94 -10.84 3.26
N ALA A 137 -4.83 -9.53 3.03
CA ALA A 137 -5.29 -8.52 3.99
C ALA A 137 -6.81 -8.50 4.13
N LEU A 138 -7.54 -8.72 3.03
CA LEU A 138 -9.00 -8.77 3.06
C LEU A 138 -9.51 -9.95 3.92
N GLU A 139 -8.87 -11.12 3.84
CA GLU A 139 -9.27 -12.27 4.65
C GLU A 139 -9.11 -12.00 6.16
N VAL A 140 -8.06 -11.28 6.56
CA VAL A 140 -7.88 -10.89 7.96
C VAL A 140 -8.94 -9.89 8.40
N ILE A 141 -9.28 -8.92 7.55
CA ILE A 141 -10.27 -7.89 7.88
C ILE A 141 -11.66 -8.48 8.05
N ILE A 142 -12.10 -9.35 7.15
CA ILE A 142 -13.45 -9.94 7.24
C ILE A 142 -13.60 -10.89 8.44
N ASN A 143 -12.50 -11.42 8.96
CA ASN A 143 -12.50 -12.25 10.17
C ASN A 143 -12.28 -11.44 11.46
N ASP A 144 -12.11 -10.12 11.40
CA ASP A 144 -11.96 -9.28 12.60
C ASP A 144 -13.31 -9.17 13.33
N PRO A 145 -13.43 -9.70 14.56
CA PRO A 145 -14.70 -9.72 15.31
C PRO A 145 -15.22 -8.33 15.69
N ALA A 146 -14.35 -7.31 15.66
CA ALA A 146 -14.73 -5.93 15.93
C ALA A 146 -15.36 -5.24 14.72
N LEU A 147 -15.33 -5.87 13.53
CA LEU A 147 -15.81 -5.30 12.28
C LEU A 147 -17.00 -6.09 11.76
N LYS A 148 -18.09 -5.37 11.44
CA LYS A 148 -19.24 -5.93 10.73
C LYS A 148 -19.26 -5.34 9.32
N LEU A 149 -19.03 -6.18 8.33
CA LEU A 149 -19.04 -5.82 6.91
C LEU A 149 -20.12 -6.59 6.20
N ASP A 150 -21.01 -5.88 5.54
CA ASP A 150 -22.05 -6.48 4.71
C ASP A 150 -21.58 -6.66 3.26
N ALA A 151 -20.63 -5.84 2.79
CA ALA A 151 -20.10 -5.87 1.44
C ALA A 151 -18.76 -5.13 1.32
N LEU A 152 -18.07 -5.30 0.19
CA LEU A 152 -16.79 -4.67 -0.11
C LEU A 152 -16.78 -3.93 -1.44
N ILE A 153 -16.29 -2.70 -1.42
CA ILE A 153 -15.82 -2.01 -2.62
C ILE A 153 -14.36 -2.41 -2.82
N LEU A 154 -14.10 -3.17 -3.88
CA LEU A 154 -12.78 -3.72 -4.19
C LEU A 154 -11.95 -2.77 -5.07
N PRO A 155 -10.61 -2.78 -4.92
CA PRO A 155 -9.73 -1.79 -5.54
C PRO A 155 -9.53 -2.05 -7.04
N GLY A 156 -10.11 -1.21 -7.91
CA GLY A 156 -10.02 -1.37 -9.36
C GLY A 156 -8.61 -1.37 -9.91
N HIS A 157 -7.71 -0.50 -9.43
CA HIS A 157 -6.32 -0.47 -9.94
C HIS A 157 -5.55 -1.76 -9.59
N VAL A 158 -5.68 -2.31 -8.40
CA VAL A 158 -5.11 -3.62 -8.06
C VAL A 158 -5.69 -4.69 -8.98
N SER A 159 -7.00 -4.66 -9.20
CA SER A 159 -7.72 -5.63 -10.03
C SER A 159 -7.38 -5.54 -11.52
N THR A 160 -6.81 -4.41 -12.01
CA THR A 160 -6.26 -4.37 -13.38
C THR A 160 -5.07 -5.31 -13.54
N ILE A 161 -4.41 -5.67 -12.45
CA ILE A 161 -3.28 -6.60 -12.43
C ILE A 161 -3.75 -8.01 -12.12
N ILE A 162 -4.46 -8.21 -10.99
CA ILE A 162 -4.77 -9.54 -10.48
C ILE A 162 -6.14 -10.08 -10.92
N GLY A 163 -6.99 -9.27 -11.55
CA GLY A 163 -8.34 -9.67 -11.96
C GLY A 163 -9.34 -9.74 -10.81
N ALA A 164 -10.40 -10.51 -11.03
CA ALA A 164 -11.47 -10.74 -10.06
C ALA A 164 -11.32 -12.08 -9.32
N GLU A 165 -10.66 -13.05 -9.93
CA GLU A 165 -10.53 -14.42 -9.40
C GLU A 165 -9.98 -14.47 -7.96
N PRO A 166 -8.92 -13.71 -7.58
CA PRO A 166 -8.37 -13.73 -6.23
C PRO A 166 -9.32 -13.24 -5.13
N TYR A 167 -10.46 -12.66 -5.49
CA TYR A 167 -11.46 -12.18 -4.53
C TYR A 167 -12.66 -13.12 -4.38
N ARG A 168 -12.78 -14.20 -5.19
CA ARG A 168 -13.95 -15.10 -5.16
C ARG A 168 -14.22 -15.71 -3.80
N PHE A 169 -13.17 -15.95 -3.01
CA PHE A 169 -13.31 -16.49 -1.66
C PHE A 169 -14.22 -15.63 -0.75
N LEU A 170 -14.31 -14.31 -1.00
CA LEU A 170 -15.19 -13.43 -0.25
C LEU A 170 -16.66 -13.84 -0.38
N ALA A 171 -17.10 -14.12 -1.59
CA ALA A 171 -18.45 -14.57 -1.87
C ALA A 171 -18.65 -16.06 -1.53
N GLU A 172 -17.74 -16.91 -1.99
CA GLU A 172 -17.87 -18.37 -1.89
C GLU A 172 -17.72 -18.91 -0.46
N LYS A 173 -16.76 -18.38 0.30
CA LYS A 173 -16.45 -18.85 1.66
C LYS A 173 -17.18 -18.05 2.74
N TYR A 174 -17.34 -16.74 2.53
CA TYR A 174 -17.84 -15.82 3.55
C TYR A 174 -19.21 -15.24 3.25
N GLY A 175 -19.75 -15.44 2.04
CA GLY A 175 -21.04 -14.89 1.65
C GLY A 175 -21.05 -13.36 1.58
N ILE A 176 -19.88 -12.72 1.39
CA ILE A 176 -19.73 -11.26 1.35
C ILE A 176 -19.64 -10.81 -0.10
N PRO A 177 -20.64 -10.05 -0.61
CA PRO A 177 -20.58 -9.51 -1.96
C PRO A 177 -19.46 -8.46 -2.11
N GLY A 178 -18.82 -8.47 -3.27
CA GLY A 178 -17.78 -7.51 -3.63
C GLY A 178 -17.98 -6.92 -5.01
N VAL A 179 -17.69 -5.63 -5.16
CA VAL A 179 -17.71 -4.98 -6.48
C VAL A 179 -16.41 -4.25 -6.73
N ILE A 180 -15.74 -4.60 -7.82
CA ILE A 180 -14.50 -3.95 -8.27
C ILE A 180 -14.88 -2.65 -8.97
N THR A 181 -14.46 -1.50 -8.38
CA THR A 181 -14.78 -0.17 -8.91
C THR A 181 -13.54 0.59 -9.37
N GLY A 182 -13.72 1.52 -10.31
CA GLY A 182 -12.75 2.58 -10.54
C GLY A 182 -12.80 3.65 -9.43
N PHE A 183 -12.06 4.74 -9.63
CA PHE A 183 -11.91 5.80 -8.63
C PHE A 183 -12.69 7.08 -8.98
N GLU A 184 -13.36 7.11 -10.12
CA GLU A 184 -14.22 8.23 -10.46
C GLU A 184 -15.53 8.18 -9.64
N PRO A 185 -16.16 9.33 -9.35
CA PRO A 185 -17.36 9.35 -8.55
C PRO A 185 -18.48 8.45 -9.09
N VAL A 186 -18.65 8.41 -10.41
CA VAL A 186 -19.64 7.57 -11.08
C VAL A 186 -19.33 6.08 -10.93
N ASP A 187 -18.04 5.69 -11.03
CA ASP A 187 -17.62 4.30 -10.83
C ASP A 187 -17.98 3.83 -9.41
N VAL A 188 -17.68 4.68 -8.41
CA VAL A 188 -17.98 4.37 -7.00
C VAL A 188 -19.46 4.23 -6.76
N LEU A 189 -20.28 5.17 -7.27
CA LEU A 189 -21.74 5.13 -7.13
C LEU A 189 -22.35 3.92 -7.85
N GLN A 190 -21.86 3.59 -9.04
CA GLN A 190 -22.27 2.39 -9.76
C GLN A 190 -21.95 1.12 -8.96
N GLY A 191 -20.73 1.03 -8.40
CA GLY A 191 -20.34 -0.10 -7.56
C GLY A 191 -21.23 -0.23 -6.31
N ILE A 192 -21.55 0.89 -5.64
CA ILE A 192 -22.46 0.88 -4.49
C ILE A 192 -23.85 0.40 -4.92
N ALA A 193 -24.39 0.88 -6.06
CA ALA A 193 -25.67 0.43 -6.57
C ALA A 193 -25.68 -1.09 -6.88
N MET A 194 -24.60 -1.63 -7.43
CA MET A 194 -24.44 -3.07 -7.68
C MET A 194 -24.41 -3.86 -6.36
N ILE A 195 -23.68 -3.38 -5.36
CA ILE A 195 -23.65 -3.98 -4.01
C ILE A 195 -25.06 -4.00 -3.41
N MET A 196 -25.77 -2.87 -3.44
CA MET A 196 -27.14 -2.77 -2.88
C MET A 196 -28.10 -3.73 -3.58
N ARG A 197 -27.94 -3.96 -4.89
CA ARG A 197 -28.72 -4.94 -5.64
C ARG A 197 -28.43 -6.36 -5.15
N GLN A 198 -27.15 -6.73 -4.99
CA GLN A 198 -26.78 -8.06 -4.50
C GLN A 198 -27.34 -8.32 -3.10
N LEU A 199 -27.24 -7.33 -2.18
CA LEU A 199 -27.79 -7.44 -0.83
C LEU A 199 -29.33 -7.57 -0.84
N HIS A 200 -30.02 -6.84 -1.70
CA HIS A 200 -31.49 -6.94 -1.87
C HIS A 200 -31.94 -8.29 -2.41
N GLU A 201 -31.18 -8.85 -3.34
CA GLU A 201 -31.42 -10.17 -3.96
C GLU A 201 -30.96 -11.33 -3.05
N GLY A 202 -30.30 -11.07 -1.93
CA GLY A 202 -29.79 -12.08 -1.01
C GLY A 202 -28.69 -12.96 -1.61
N ARG A 203 -27.92 -12.44 -2.56
CA ARG A 203 -26.80 -13.13 -3.20
C ARG A 203 -25.46 -12.47 -2.86
N ALA A 204 -24.38 -13.21 -3.06
CA ALA A 204 -23.02 -12.73 -2.93
C ALA A 204 -22.20 -13.18 -4.12
N ASP A 205 -21.69 -12.22 -4.89
CA ASP A 205 -20.83 -12.43 -6.04
C ASP A 205 -19.71 -11.39 -6.07
N ILE A 206 -18.65 -11.65 -6.86
CA ILE A 206 -17.64 -10.64 -7.19
C ILE A 206 -17.96 -10.09 -8.58
N GLU A 207 -18.43 -8.85 -8.61
CA GLU A 207 -18.82 -8.18 -9.85
C GLU A 207 -17.81 -7.10 -10.25
N ILE A 208 -17.69 -6.82 -11.55
CA ILE A 208 -16.78 -5.82 -12.10
C ILE A 208 -17.59 -4.62 -12.62
N ALA A 209 -17.61 -3.52 -11.89
CA ALA A 209 -18.12 -2.23 -12.37
C ALA A 209 -17.08 -1.51 -13.24
N TYR A 210 -15.79 -1.71 -12.98
CA TYR A 210 -14.67 -1.09 -13.71
C TYR A 210 -14.24 -1.92 -14.95
N ALA A 211 -15.22 -2.28 -15.80
CA ALA A 211 -15.00 -3.16 -16.95
C ALA A 211 -14.06 -2.59 -18.03
N ARG A 212 -13.86 -1.26 -18.07
CA ARG A 212 -12.91 -0.64 -19.02
C ARG A 212 -11.44 -0.86 -18.66
N GLY A 213 -11.14 -1.30 -17.41
CA GLY A 213 -9.77 -1.49 -16.94
C GLY A 213 -9.48 -2.86 -16.36
N VAL A 214 -10.51 -3.65 -16.04
CA VAL A 214 -10.35 -4.93 -15.34
C VAL A 214 -10.82 -6.07 -16.20
N MET A 215 -9.91 -7.02 -16.45
CA MET A 215 -10.22 -8.33 -17.00
C MET A 215 -10.43 -9.32 -15.85
N PRO A 216 -11.36 -10.29 -15.95
CA PRO A 216 -11.59 -11.25 -14.88
C PRO A 216 -10.34 -12.00 -14.43
N GLU A 217 -9.50 -12.40 -15.39
CA GLU A 217 -8.23 -13.12 -15.20
C GLU A 217 -7.03 -12.23 -14.87
N GLY A 218 -7.20 -10.90 -14.90
CA GLY A 218 -6.12 -9.94 -14.69
C GLY A 218 -5.20 -9.75 -15.92
N ASN A 219 -4.01 -9.20 -15.66
CA ASN A 219 -3.00 -8.94 -16.68
C ASN A 219 -1.91 -10.02 -16.66
N PRO A 220 -1.90 -10.97 -17.61
CA PRO A 220 -0.97 -12.10 -17.59
C PRO A 220 0.50 -11.67 -17.73
N VAL A 221 0.78 -10.58 -18.42
CA VAL A 221 2.16 -10.06 -18.57
C VAL A 221 2.68 -9.50 -17.24
N ALA A 222 1.81 -8.76 -16.53
CA ALA A 222 2.17 -8.20 -15.23
C ALA A 222 2.33 -9.31 -14.17
N LEU A 223 1.42 -10.28 -14.16
CA LEU A 223 1.49 -11.43 -13.26
C LEU A 223 2.76 -12.26 -13.51
N ALA A 224 3.08 -12.57 -14.75
CA ALA A 224 4.31 -13.28 -15.10
C ALA A 224 5.57 -12.52 -14.66
N ALA A 225 5.59 -11.18 -14.79
CA ALA A 225 6.71 -10.38 -14.33
C ALA A 225 6.87 -10.41 -12.79
N ILE A 226 5.76 -10.41 -12.04
CA ILE A 226 5.78 -10.58 -10.59
C ILE A 226 6.34 -11.96 -10.24
N ASP A 227 5.77 -13.02 -10.80
CA ASP A 227 6.10 -14.41 -10.49
C ASP A 227 7.55 -14.78 -10.83
N GLU A 228 8.13 -14.14 -11.83
CA GLU A 228 9.54 -14.36 -12.20
C GLU A 228 10.52 -13.83 -11.15
N VAL A 229 10.24 -12.64 -10.58
CA VAL A 229 11.17 -11.92 -9.71
C VAL A 229 10.82 -12.06 -8.23
N PHE A 230 9.55 -12.17 -7.93
CA PHE A 230 9.06 -12.21 -6.56
C PHE A 230 8.37 -13.52 -6.22
N GLU A 231 8.32 -13.83 -4.95
CA GLU A 231 7.46 -14.86 -4.38
C GLU A 231 6.69 -14.30 -3.19
N THR A 232 5.53 -14.89 -2.90
CA THR A 232 4.71 -14.47 -1.77
C THR A 232 5.38 -14.85 -0.45
N CYS A 233 5.27 -13.95 0.53
CA CYS A 233 5.79 -14.18 1.88
C CYS A 233 4.84 -13.60 2.93
N ALA A 234 5.10 -13.88 4.20
CA ALA A 234 4.45 -13.18 5.29
C ALA A 234 4.90 -11.70 5.30
N ALA A 235 3.98 -10.80 5.58
CA ALA A 235 4.28 -9.37 5.69
C ALA A 235 3.56 -8.73 6.86
N THR A 236 4.25 -7.80 7.53
CA THR A 236 3.64 -7.01 8.60
C THR A 236 2.88 -5.82 8.01
N TRP A 237 1.59 -5.76 8.30
CA TRP A 237 0.73 -4.64 7.94
C TRP A 237 0.49 -3.76 9.16
N ARG A 238 0.65 -2.47 9.02
CA ARG A 238 0.37 -1.53 10.10
C ARG A 238 -1.07 -1.68 10.59
N GLY A 239 -1.23 -1.93 11.88
CA GLY A 239 -2.53 -2.09 12.53
C GLY A 239 -3.24 -3.42 12.30
N LEU A 240 -2.70 -4.31 11.45
CA LEU A 240 -3.23 -5.66 11.21
C LEU A 240 -2.26 -6.76 11.69
N GLY A 241 -1.00 -6.41 11.97
CA GLY A 241 0.02 -7.38 12.35
C GLY A 241 0.63 -8.13 11.17
N GLU A 242 1.28 -9.26 11.46
CA GLU A 242 1.85 -10.12 10.44
C GLU A 242 0.76 -11.00 9.80
N ILE A 243 0.70 -10.97 8.47
CA ILE A 243 -0.27 -11.72 7.68
C ILE A 243 0.49 -12.67 6.75
N PRO A 244 0.29 -13.99 6.88
CA PRO A 244 0.91 -14.98 5.98
C PRO A 244 0.52 -14.74 4.52
N GLY A 245 1.46 -14.90 3.60
CA GLY A 245 1.23 -14.82 2.16
C GLY A 245 0.75 -13.45 1.65
N SER A 246 0.90 -12.38 2.44
CA SER A 246 0.38 -11.05 2.11
C SER A 246 1.42 -10.04 1.66
N GLY A 247 2.63 -10.47 1.41
CA GLY A 247 3.71 -9.66 0.90
C GLY A 247 4.48 -10.34 -0.22
N TYR A 248 5.43 -9.62 -0.76
CA TYR A 248 6.34 -10.09 -1.80
C TYR A 248 7.79 -9.96 -1.34
N ARG A 249 8.58 -11.02 -1.50
CA ARG A 249 10.04 -10.98 -1.36
C ARG A 249 10.72 -11.30 -2.68
N ILE A 250 11.91 -10.76 -2.88
CA ILE A 250 12.73 -11.05 -4.05
C ILE A 250 13.19 -12.52 -3.97
N ARG A 251 13.01 -13.26 -5.07
CA ARG A 251 13.46 -14.66 -5.18
C ARG A 251 14.97 -14.78 -5.05
N ASP A 252 15.44 -15.94 -4.64
CA ASP A 252 16.89 -16.19 -4.44
C ASP A 252 17.70 -16.03 -5.73
N GLU A 253 17.11 -16.27 -6.90
CA GLU A 253 17.72 -16.04 -8.21
C GLU A 253 18.03 -14.56 -8.49
N PHE A 254 17.44 -13.64 -7.73
CA PHE A 254 17.63 -12.20 -7.82
C PHE A 254 18.16 -11.59 -6.51
N ALA A 255 18.74 -12.42 -5.63
CA ALA A 255 19.17 -12.01 -4.29
C ALA A 255 20.18 -10.86 -4.27
N GLU A 256 20.97 -10.70 -5.34
CA GLU A 256 21.91 -9.59 -5.49
C GLU A 256 21.24 -8.21 -5.53
N PHE A 257 19.93 -8.16 -5.85
CA PHE A 257 19.13 -6.94 -5.86
C PHE A 257 18.37 -6.68 -4.54
N ASP A 258 18.50 -7.56 -3.55
CA ASP A 258 17.87 -7.36 -2.23
C ASP A 258 18.77 -6.49 -1.34
N ALA A 259 18.29 -5.26 -1.06
CA ALA A 259 19.04 -4.30 -0.25
C ALA A 259 19.32 -4.79 1.18
N MET A 260 18.38 -5.53 1.80
CA MET A 260 18.57 -6.03 3.17
C MET A 260 19.60 -7.13 3.23
N ARG A 261 19.64 -8.02 2.23
CA ARG A 261 20.68 -9.06 2.13
C ARG A 261 22.05 -8.47 1.86
N ARG A 262 22.12 -7.41 1.06
CA ARG A 262 23.36 -6.76 0.66
C ARG A 262 24.01 -5.96 1.77
N PHE A 263 23.24 -5.07 2.44
CA PHE A 263 23.79 -4.09 3.38
C PHE A 263 23.69 -4.51 4.84
N GLN A 264 22.74 -5.38 5.19
CA GLN A 264 22.50 -5.87 6.55
C GLN A 264 22.59 -4.76 7.61
N PRO A 265 21.86 -3.64 7.45
CA PRO A 265 21.98 -2.50 8.35
C PRO A 265 21.47 -2.86 9.75
N ASP A 266 22.04 -2.23 10.76
CA ASP A 266 21.53 -2.34 12.14
C ASP A 266 20.21 -1.57 12.25
N VAL A 267 19.14 -2.29 12.57
CA VAL A 267 17.77 -1.75 12.64
C VAL A 267 17.39 -1.56 14.10
N GLU A 268 16.98 -0.36 14.45
CA GLU A 268 16.56 -0.03 15.81
C GLU A 268 15.26 -0.75 16.23
N GLU A 269 15.03 -0.82 17.55
CA GLU A 269 13.81 -1.40 18.12
C GLU A 269 12.57 -0.59 17.71
N VAL A 270 11.54 -1.29 17.23
CA VAL A 270 10.31 -0.66 16.75
C VAL A 270 9.54 0.02 17.88
N ARG A 271 9.20 1.30 17.69
CA ARG A 271 8.39 2.08 18.61
C ARG A 271 7.25 2.76 17.85
N GLU A 272 6.02 2.44 18.22
CA GLU A 272 4.85 3.12 17.68
C GLU A 272 4.32 4.18 18.66
N HIS A 273 3.80 5.26 18.10
CA HIS A 273 3.18 6.30 18.93
C HIS A 273 1.88 5.79 19.56
N LYS A 274 1.86 5.61 20.89
CA LYS A 274 0.78 4.98 21.64
C LYS A 274 -0.60 5.63 21.44
N GLY A 275 -0.65 6.91 21.07
CA GLY A 275 -1.90 7.64 20.83
C GLY A 275 -2.41 7.54 19.39
N CYS A 276 -1.62 7.02 18.44
CA CYS A 276 -2.04 6.91 17.05
C CYS A 276 -3.02 5.75 16.87
N ARG A 277 -4.19 6.04 16.29
CA ARG A 277 -5.25 5.06 16.03
C ARG A 277 -5.34 4.69 14.54
N CYS A 278 -4.22 4.84 13.82
CA CYS A 278 -4.14 4.54 12.39
C CYS A 278 -4.60 3.10 12.08
N GLY A 279 -4.22 2.13 12.90
CA GLY A 279 -4.65 0.74 12.75
C GLY A 279 -6.16 0.54 12.82
N ASP A 280 -6.85 1.21 13.74
CA ASP A 280 -8.31 1.12 13.86
C ASP A 280 -9.02 1.80 12.68
N VAL A 281 -8.44 2.89 12.16
CA VAL A 281 -8.93 3.58 10.95
C VAL A 281 -8.75 2.68 9.72
N LEU A 282 -7.61 2.02 9.57
CA LEU A 282 -7.32 1.11 8.45
C LEU A 282 -8.20 -0.14 8.47
N ARG A 283 -8.60 -0.60 9.64
CA ARG A 283 -9.56 -1.70 9.79
C ARG A 283 -11.02 -1.28 9.59
N GLY A 284 -11.31 0.03 9.51
CA GLY A 284 -12.67 0.55 9.36
C GLY A 284 -13.48 0.60 10.67
N ILE A 285 -12.87 0.30 11.80
CA ILE A 285 -13.50 0.30 13.13
C ILE A 285 -13.79 1.72 13.59
N MET A 286 -12.88 2.66 13.29
CA MET A 286 -12.91 4.05 13.73
C MET A 286 -12.86 5.01 12.54
N ALA A 287 -13.64 6.09 12.58
CA ALA A 287 -13.44 7.20 11.65
C ALA A 287 -12.24 8.06 12.07
N PRO A 288 -11.50 8.68 11.12
CA PRO A 288 -10.38 9.56 11.46
C PRO A 288 -10.72 10.68 12.46
N SER A 289 -11.93 11.25 12.37
CA SER A 289 -12.42 12.31 13.27
C SER A 289 -12.57 11.87 14.73
N GLU A 290 -12.67 10.58 14.99
CA GLU A 290 -12.77 10.00 16.34
C GLU A 290 -11.39 9.78 16.99
N CYS A 291 -10.30 9.89 16.20
CA CYS A 291 -8.95 9.74 16.73
C CYS A 291 -8.58 10.92 17.63
N PRO A 292 -8.10 10.68 18.87
CA PRO A 292 -7.81 11.75 19.83
C PRO A 292 -6.71 12.73 19.37
N LEU A 293 -5.86 12.32 18.44
CA LEU A 293 -4.78 13.15 17.89
C LEU A 293 -5.22 13.96 16.66
N PHE A 294 -6.35 13.61 16.04
CA PHE A 294 -6.80 14.21 14.78
C PHE A 294 -7.07 15.70 14.92
N ARG A 295 -6.49 16.52 14.02
CA ARG A 295 -6.57 17.99 14.00
C ARG A 295 -6.02 18.71 15.25
N LYS A 296 -5.43 17.98 16.20
CA LYS A 296 -4.81 18.55 17.41
C LYS A 296 -3.28 18.47 17.31
N VAL A 297 -2.75 17.27 17.42
CA VAL A 297 -1.32 16.98 17.33
C VAL A 297 -0.97 16.45 15.93
N CYS A 298 -1.86 15.62 15.36
CA CYS A 298 -1.66 15.00 14.05
C CYS A 298 -2.31 15.85 12.95
N THR A 299 -1.48 16.50 12.16
CA THR A 299 -1.86 17.34 11.00
C THR A 299 -1.00 16.96 9.79
N PRO A 300 -1.32 17.39 8.57
CA PRO A 300 -0.47 17.15 7.39
C PRO A 300 0.95 17.72 7.53
N GLU A 301 1.11 18.82 8.29
CA GLU A 301 2.40 19.44 8.56
C GLU A 301 3.20 18.71 9.65
N ASN A 302 2.49 18.10 10.60
CA ASN A 302 3.07 17.34 11.70
C ASN A 302 2.40 15.95 11.82
N PRO A 303 2.61 15.04 10.88
CA PRO A 303 1.95 13.75 10.86
C PRO A 303 2.52 12.80 11.93
N VAL A 304 1.64 12.23 12.76
CA VAL A 304 2.01 11.20 13.76
C VAL A 304 1.96 9.81 13.13
N GLY A 305 1.16 9.63 12.09
CA GLY A 305 1.04 8.35 11.40
C GLY A 305 0.93 8.52 9.89
N PRO A 306 1.24 7.46 9.12
CA PRO A 306 1.32 7.52 7.66
C PRO A 306 -0.01 7.87 6.98
N CYS A 307 -1.16 7.58 7.61
CA CYS A 307 -2.48 7.95 7.05
C CYS A 307 -2.70 9.46 6.97
N MET A 308 -1.91 10.28 7.69
CA MET A 308 -1.94 11.74 7.59
C MET A 308 -0.91 12.26 6.58
N VAL A 309 0.13 11.46 6.26
CA VAL A 309 1.18 11.82 5.28
C VAL A 309 0.66 11.65 3.85
N SER A 310 0.17 10.46 3.54
CA SER A 310 -0.23 10.12 2.17
C SER A 310 -1.48 10.88 1.74
N SER A 311 -1.46 11.41 0.53
CA SER A 311 -2.64 12.03 -0.08
C SER A 311 -3.81 11.05 -0.26
N GLU A 312 -3.54 9.75 -0.28
CA GLU A 312 -4.55 8.67 -0.35
C GLU A 312 -5.02 8.20 1.03
N GLY A 313 -4.36 8.66 2.09
CA GLY A 313 -4.64 8.24 3.46
C GLY A 313 -6.00 8.71 3.95
N SER A 314 -6.66 7.86 4.72
CA SER A 314 -7.99 8.16 5.27
C SER A 314 -7.97 9.40 6.18
N CYS A 315 -6.95 9.56 7.03
CA CYS A 315 -6.81 10.73 7.90
C CYS A 315 -6.61 12.01 7.08
N ALA A 316 -5.72 11.99 6.08
CA ALA A 316 -5.49 13.14 5.20
C ALA A 316 -6.74 13.53 4.40
N ALA A 317 -7.50 12.54 3.90
CA ALA A 317 -8.76 12.77 3.21
C ALA A 317 -9.81 13.42 4.13
N TYR A 318 -9.96 12.92 5.35
CA TYR A 318 -10.86 13.52 6.34
C TYR A 318 -10.41 14.92 6.76
N TYR A 319 -9.11 15.14 6.92
CA TYR A 319 -8.58 16.46 7.27
C TYR A 319 -8.91 17.52 6.22
N ARG A 320 -8.86 17.13 4.95
CA ARG A 320 -9.04 18.04 3.81
C ARG A 320 -10.50 18.30 3.45
N TYR A 321 -11.37 17.31 3.61
CA TYR A 321 -12.72 17.34 3.00
C TYR A 321 -13.88 17.30 4.01
N TYR A 322 -13.63 17.04 5.29
CA TYR A 322 -14.61 17.06 6.37
C TYR A 322 -14.18 17.98 7.52
#